data_e9a32d63f1f7ae489264610ee1990417
#
_entry.id   e9a32d63f1f7ae489264610ee1990417
#
_cell.length_a   1.000
_cell.length_b   1.000
_cell.length_c   1.000
_cell.angle_alpha   90.00
_cell.angle_beta   90.00
_cell.angle_gamma   90.00
#
_symmetry.space_group_name_H-M   'P 1'
#
loop_
_entity.id
_entity.type
_entity.pdbx_description
1 polymer ?
#
loop_
_entity_poly.entity_id
_entity_poly.type
_entity_poly.pdbx_seq_one_letter_code
_entity_poly.pdbx_strand_id
1 'polypeptide(L)'
;MDWAVVMMCAHALSWPVHASDCEERFVTCMEVGGSARAHGVPPHIAISVAYTESRFNGKAVSPIGAVGPMQILPKYHCPGRRVDGCDLVASGLSALRRYSTKYGSWPLALCHWNSGNECYRRSKRFARIVLSRARELARAQGG
;
A
#
# COMPACT_ATOMS: atom_id res chain seq x y z
N MET A 1 14.31 -13.20 -7.37
CA MET A 1 12.89 -13.13 -6.92
C MET A 1 12.85 -13.18 -5.40
N ASP A 2 12.09 -12.30 -4.81
CA ASP A 2 11.94 -12.25 -3.33
C ASP A 2 10.84 -13.22 -2.90
N TRP A 3 11.23 -14.39 -2.42
CA TRP A 3 10.28 -15.43 -2.01
C TRP A 3 9.39 -15.01 -0.85
N ALA A 4 9.88 -14.13 0.04
CA ALA A 4 9.05 -13.58 1.11
C ALA A 4 7.88 -12.79 0.53
N VAL A 5 8.14 -11.98 -0.50
CA VAL A 5 7.09 -11.22 -1.20
C VAL A 5 6.12 -12.17 -1.91
N VAL A 6 6.63 -13.21 -2.58
CA VAL A 6 5.76 -14.20 -3.24
C VAL A 6 4.81 -14.85 -2.23
N MET A 7 5.33 -15.27 -1.08
CA MET A 7 4.51 -15.92 -0.05
C MET A 7 3.48 -14.96 0.55
N MET A 8 3.86 -13.72 0.78
CA MET A 8 2.92 -12.71 1.26
C MET A 8 1.83 -12.42 0.25
N CYS A 9 2.16 -12.30 -1.03
CA CYS A 9 1.17 -12.06 -2.09
C CYS A 9 0.24 -13.26 -2.27
N ALA A 10 0.78 -14.46 -2.24
CA ALA A 10 -0.05 -15.67 -2.29
C ALA A 10 -1.05 -15.72 -1.12
N HIS A 11 -0.59 -15.37 0.08
CA HIS A 11 -1.46 -15.31 1.26
C HIS A 11 -2.51 -14.21 1.12
N ALA A 12 -2.11 -13.01 0.69
CA ALA A 12 -3.01 -11.87 0.54
C ALA A 12 -4.13 -12.12 -0.46
N LEU A 13 -3.89 -12.95 -1.48
CA LEU A 13 -4.93 -13.33 -2.44
C LEU A 13 -5.96 -14.30 -1.86
N SER A 14 -5.72 -14.86 -0.66
CA SER A 14 -6.75 -15.59 0.07
C SER A 14 -7.80 -14.66 0.69
N TRP A 15 -7.46 -13.37 0.81
CA TRP A 15 -8.39 -12.35 1.28
C TRP A 15 -9.40 -12.01 0.18
N PRO A 16 -10.58 -11.44 0.52
CA PRO A 16 -11.58 -11.11 -0.49
C PRO A 16 -11.06 -10.20 -1.61
N VAL A 17 -11.03 -10.72 -2.83
CA VAL A 17 -10.73 -10.00 -4.08
C VAL A 17 -11.69 -10.52 -5.16
N HIS A 18 -11.80 -9.79 -6.27
CA HIS A 18 -12.57 -10.27 -7.41
C HIS A 18 -11.82 -11.41 -8.09
N ALA A 19 -12.43 -12.59 -8.14
CA ALA A 19 -11.81 -13.82 -8.66
C ALA A 19 -11.40 -13.70 -10.14
N SER A 20 -12.14 -12.93 -10.93
CA SER A 20 -11.85 -12.74 -12.35
C SER A 20 -10.52 -12.02 -12.63
N ASP A 21 -9.97 -11.31 -11.61
CA ASP A 21 -8.78 -10.48 -11.79
C ASP A 21 -7.60 -10.99 -10.95
N CYS A 22 -7.64 -12.24 -10.50
CA CYS A 22 -6.62 -12.79 -9.58
C CYS A 22 -5.20 -12.65 -10.10
N GLU A 23 -4.97 -12.93 -11.39
CA GLU A 23 -3.64 -12.84 -11.98
C GLU A 23 -3.13 -11.41 -11.99
N GLU A 24 -3.94 -10.46 -12.43
CA GLU A 24 -3.56 -9.04 -12.44
C GLU A 24 -3.30 -8.52 -11.02
N ARG A 25 -4.11 -8.94 -10.06
CA ARG A 25 -3.96 -8.54 -8.67
C ARG A 25 -2.72 -9.13 -8.04
N PHE A 26 -2.37 -10.37 -8.40
CA PHE A 26 -1.11 -10.97 -7.96
C PHE A 26 0.08 -10.18 -8.51
N VAL A 27 0.06 -9.83 -9.79
CA VAL A 27 1.12 -9.01 -10.42
C VAL A 27 1.25 -7.66 -9.72
N THR A 28 0.12 -7.00 -9.43
CA THR A 28 0.12 -5.72 -8.71
C THR A 28 0.71 -5.88 -7.30
N CYS A 29 0.32 -6.92 -6.58
CA CYS A 29 0.89 -7.22 -5.26
C CYS A 29 2.41 -7.41 -5.34
N MET A 30 2.89 -8.18 -6.33
CA MET A 30 4.32 -8.42 -6.53
C MET A 30 5.07 -7.13 -6.88
N GLU A 31 4.47 -6.27 -7.66
CA GLU A 31 5.06 -4.96 -8.00
C GLU A 31 5.22 -4.08 -6.75
N VAL A 32 4.18 -3.97 -5.95
CA VAL A 32 4.22 -3.20 -4.70
C VAL A 32 5.21 -3.80 -3.71
N GLY A 33 5.08 -5.08 -3.43
CA GLY A 33 5.93 -5.78 -2.46
C GLY A 33 7.38 -5.85 -2.88
N GLY A 34 7.62 -6.09 -4.18
CA GLY A 34 8.98 -6.20 -4.73
C GLY A 34 9.73 -4.89 -4.77
N SER A 35 9.02 -3.76 -4.83
CA SER A 35 9.63 -2.43 -4.86
C SER A 35 9.78 -1.80 -3.47
N ALA A 36 9.14 -2.36 -2.46
CA ALA A 36 9.01 -1.73 -1.14
C ALA A 36 10.35 -1.46 -0.46
N ARG A 37 11.23 -2.46 -0.41
CA ARG A 37 12.53 -2.33 0.29
C ARG A 37 13.40 -1.24 -0.31
N ALA A 38 13.41 -1.10 -1.63
CA ALA A 38 14.17 -0.06 -2.31
C ALA A 38 13.73 1.35 -1.91
N HIS A 39 12.50 1.49 -1.42
CA HIS A 39 11.95 2.76 -0.94
C HIS A 39 11.93 2.88 0.59
N GLY A 40 12.57 1.93 1.29
CA GLY A 40 12.63 1.96 2.76
C GLY A 40 11.32 1.60 3.44
N VAL A 41 10.44 0.86 2.77
CA VAL A 41 9.15 0.42 3.32
C VAL A 41 9.19 -1.11 3.51
N PRO A 42 8.82 -1.63 4.69
CA PRO A 42 8.69 -3.08 4.86
C PRO A 42 7.64 -3.65 3.89
N PRO A 43 7.95 -4.72 3.15
CA PRO A 43 7.02 -5.29 2.17
C PRO A 43 5.66 -5.65 2.76
N HIS A 44 5.59 -6.21 3.96
CA HIS A 44 4.32 -6.57 4.58
C HIS A 44 3.42 -5.36 4.84
N ILE A 45 4.00 -4.20 5.16
CA ILE A 45 3.25 -2.95 5.32
C ILE A 45 2.78 -2.44 3.96
N ALA A 46 3.67 -2.39 2.96
CA ALA A 46 3.34 -1.91 1.62
C ALA A 46 2.20 -2.74 1.00
N ILE A 47 2.31 -4.06 1.08
CA ILE A 47 1.28 -4.98 0.55
C ILE A 47 -0.05 -4.77 1.26
N SER A 48 -0.02 -4.65 2.59
CA SER A 48 -1.23 -4.41 3.37
C SER A 48 -1.90 -3.08 3.01
N VAL A 49 -1.12 -2.02 2.80
CA VAL A 49 -1.66 -0.73 2.33
C VAL A 49 -2.34 -0.90 0.97
N ALA A 50 -1.66 -1.52 0.01
CA ALA A 50 -2.21 -1.70 -1.33
C ALA A 50 -3.50 -2.53 -1.31
N TYR A 51 -3.55 -3.60 -0.51
CA TYR A 51 -4.79 -4.35 -0.35
C TYR A 51 -5.90 -3.49 0.25
N THR A 52 -5.60 -2.78 1.33
CA THR A 52 -6.59 -1.97 2.04
C THR A 52 -7.14 -0.84 1.17
N GLU A 53 -6.27 -0.22 0.37
CA GLU A 53 -6.64 0.90 -0.49
C GLU A 53 -7.40 0.49 -1.75
N SER A 54 -6.98 -0.58 -2.41
CA SER A 54 -7.49 -0.92 -3.75
C SER A 54 -7.78 -2.40 -3.97
N ARG A 55 -7.49 -3.26 -3.01
CA ARG A 55 -7.50 -4.72 -3.18
C ARG A 55 -6.63 -5.17 -4.36
N PHE A 56 -5.49 -4.50 -4.50
CA PHE A 56 -4.53 -4.72 -5.59
C PHE A 56 -5.08 -4.39 -6.98
N ASN A 57 -6.05 -3.49 -7.07
CA ASN A 57 -6.50 -2.99 -8.37
C ASN A 57 -5.61 -1.83 -8.80
N GLY A 58 -4.68 -2.12 -9.71
CA GLY A 58 -3.73 -1.12 -10.21
C GLY A 58 -4.38 0.03 -10.99
N LYS A 59 -5.63 -0.14 -11.41
CA LYS A 59 -6.39 0.86 -12.19
C LYS A 59 -7.44 1.59 -11.37
N ALA A 60 -7.46 1.39 -10.04
CA ALA A 60 -8.48 1.99 -9.18
C ALA A 60 -8.39 3.52 -9.19
N VAL A 61 -9.55 4.17 -9.31
CA VAL A 61 -9.70 5.62 -9.20
C VAL A 61 -10.85 5.91 -8.26
N SER A 62 -10.59 6.67 -7.19
CA SER A 62 -11.62 7.02 -6.21
C SER A 62 -12.40 8.28 -6.64
N PRO A 63 -13.57 8.54 -6.01
CA PRO A 63 -14.32 9.78 -6.29
C PRO A 63 -13.55 11.08 -6.05
N ILE A 64 -12.55 11.06 -5.15
CA ILE A 64 -11.73 12.25 -4.88
C ILE A 64 -10.47 12.32 -5.75
N GLY A 65 -10.31 11.38 -6.70
CA GLY A 65 -9.17 11.37 -7.61
C GLY A 65 -7.94 10.66 -7.10
N ALA A 66 -8.04 9.86 -6.03
CA ALA A 66 -6.95 8.97 -5.64
C ALA A 66 -6.80 7.86 -6.68
N VAL A 67 -5.57 7.53 -7.07
CA VAL A 67 -5.29 6.63 -8.19
C VAL A 67 -4.30 5.54 -7.82
N GLY A 68 -4.44 4.41 -8.51
CA GLY A 68 -3.50 3.30 -8.49
C GLY A 68 -3.63 2.38 -7.29
N PRO A 69 -2.71 1.41 -7.17
CA PRO A 69 -2.83 0.38 -6.14
C PRO A 69 -2.75 0.92 -4.72
N MET A 70 -2.06 2.02 -4.52
CA MET A 70 -1.90 2.63 -3.20
C MET A 70 -2.80 3.84 -2.98
N GLN A 71 -3.63 4.21 -3.98
CA GLN A 71 -4.61 5.30 -3.89
C GLN A 71 -3.99 6.63 -3.46
N ILE A 72 -2.99 7.07 -4.21
CA ILE A 72 -2.35 8.36 -3.98
C ILE A 72 -3.08 9.47 -4.74
N LEU A 73 -2.98 10.70 -4.22
CA LEU A 73 -3.47 11.89 -4.90
C LEU A 73 -2.33 12.49 -5.72
N PRO A 74 -2.43 12.51 -7.08
CA PRO A 74 -1.34 12.98 -7.93
C PRO A 74 -0.87 14.39 -7.60
N LYS A 75 -1.78 15.28 -7.23
CA LYS A 75 -1.42 16.68 -6.90
C LYS A 75 -0.45 16.80 -5.72
N TYR A 76 -0.35 15.77 -4.88
CA TYR A 76 0.56 15.78 -3.73
C TYR A 76 1.77 14.88 -3.92
N HIS A 77 1.66 13.82 -4.71
CA HIS A 77 2.65 12.75 -4.74
C HIS A 77 3.28 12.49 -6.10
N CYS A 78 2.69 12.98 -7.19
CA CYS A 78 3.24 12.77 -8.52
C CYS A 78 4.08 13.96 -9.00
N PRO A 79 5.15 13.72 -9.81
CA PRO A 79 5.88 14.78 -10.47
C PRO A 79 4.95 15.65 -11.32
N GLY A 80 5.10 16.95 -11.23
CA GLY A 80 4.25 17.89 -11.99
C GLY A 80 2.80 17.89 -11.54
N ARG A 81 2.49 17.24 -10.42
CA ARG A 81 1.13 17.16 -9.84
C ARG A 81 0.11 16.49 -10.76
N ARG A 82 0.56 15.63 -11.65
CA ARG A 82 -0.29 14.97 -12.66
C ARG A 82 -0.02 13.49 -12.70
N VAL A 83 -1.03 12.70 -13.10
CA VAL A 83 -0.91 11.26 -13.24
C VAL A 83 -0.02 10.87 -14.43
N ASP A 84 0.03 11.70 -15.47
CA ASP A 84 0.81 11.42 -16.68
C ASP A 84 2.29 11.26 -16.36
N GLY A 85 2.86 10.11 -16.71
CA GLY A 85 4.25 9.80 -16.44
C GLY A 85 4.59 9.54 -14.98
N CYS A 86 3.62 9.44 -14.10
CA CYS A 86 3.82 9.16 -12.69
C CYS A 86 3.91 7.65 -12.46
N ASP A 87 5.00 7.20 -11.85
CA ASP A 87 5.09 5.82 -11.34
C ASP A 87 4.31 5.77 -10.03
N LEU A 88 3.08 5.26 -10.09
CA LEU A 88 2.16 5.28 -8.96
C LEU A 88 2.63 4.43 -7.77
N VAL A 89 3.30 3.31 -8.04
CA VAL A 89 3.86 2.46 -6.98
C VAL A 89 5.05 3.15 -6.32
N ALA A 90 6.03 3.59 -7.10
CA ALA A 90 7.21 4.27 -6.55
C ALA A 90 6.82 5.55 -5.79
N SER A 91 5.91 6.34 -6.34
CA SER A 91 5.43 7.56 -5.69
C SER A 91 4.70 7.28 -4.38
N GLY A 92 3.88 6.23 -4.37
CA GLY A 92 3.18 5.79 -3.16
C GLY A 92 4.14 5.31 -2.08
N LEU A 93 5.11 4.47 -2.45
CA LEU A 93 6.11 3.97 -1.50
C LEU A 93 7.00 5.09 -0.94
N SER A 94 7.43 6.00 -1.80
CA SER A 94 8.21 7.17 -1.37
C SER A 94 7.42 8.03 -0.38
N ALA A 95 6.13 8.23 -0.64
CA ALA A 95 5.26 8.98 0.27
C ALA A 95 5.11 8.26 1.61
N LEU A 96 4.87 6.95 1.61
CA LEU A 96 4.80 6.17 2.85
C LEU A 96 6.08 6.30 3.67
N ARG A 97 7.23 6.23 3.03
CA ARG A 97 8.52 6.41 3.71
C ARG A 97 8.64 7.79 4.33
N ARG A 98 8.25 8.84 3.59
CA ARG A 98 8.27 10.21 4.12
C ARG A 98 7.37 10.35 5.35
N TYR A 99 6.17 9.76 5.32
CA TYR A 99 5.26 9.77 6.48
C TYR A 99 5.88 9.05 7.68
N SER A 100 6.50 7.89 7.48
CA SER A 100 7.13 7.16 8.58
C SER A 100 8.26 7.94 9.22
N THR A 101 9.04 8.65 8.42
CA THR A 101 10.14 9.50 8.91
C THR A 101 9.59 10.72 9.66
N LYS A 102 8.58 11.36 9.08
CA LYS A 102 7.99 12.58 9.66
C LYS A 102 7.31 12.31 11.01
N TYR A 103 6.56 11.23 11.11
CA TYR A 103 5.77 10.94 12.31
C TYR A 103 6.44 9.95 13.26
N GLY A 104 7.54 9.34 12.88
CA GLY A 104 8.40 8.56 13.77
C GLY A 104 7.95 7.13 14.04
N SER A 105 6.79 6.72 13.59
CA SER A 105 6.30 5.35 13.75
C SER A 105 5.32 4.97 12.65
N TRP A 106 5.18 3.67 12.37
CA TRP A 106 4.23 3.19 11.36
C TRP A 106 2.76 3.43 11.77
N PRO A 107 2.35 3.23 13.03
CA PRO A 107 0.97 3.55 13.41
C PRO A 107 0.58 5.00 13.13
N LEU A 108 1.43 5.94 13.47
CA LEU A 108 1.19 7.36 13.21
C LEU A 108 1.28 7.68 11.72
N ALA A 109 2.28 7.13 11.03
CA ALA A 109 2.43 7.32 9.59
C ALA A 109 1.18 6.88 8.83
N LEU A 110 0.64 5.72 9.16
CA LEU A 110 -0.56 5.18 8.51
C LEU A 110 -1.82 5.97 8.86
N CYS A 111 -1.92 6.47 10.07
CA CYS A 111 -3.01 7.34 10.48
C CYS A 111 -3.02 8.61 9.63
N HIS A 112 -1.88 9.27 9.50
CA HIS A 112 -1.75 10.48 8.67
C HIS A 112 -1.81 10.18 7.17
N TRP A 113 -1.36 9.02 6.74
CA TRP A 113 -1.54 8.56 5.37
C TRP A 113 -3.01 8.58 4.95
N ASN A 114 -3.87 8.13 5.85
CA ASN A 114 -5.31 8.06 5.58
C ASN A 114 -5.98 9.43 5.57
N SER A 115 -5.58 10.35 6.45
CA SER A 115 -6.33 11.59 6.69
C SER A 115 -5.52 12.88 6.57
N GLY A 116 -4.23 12.82 6.28
CA GLY A 116 -3.40 14.02 6.12
C GLY A 116 -2.93 14.59 7.47
N ASN A 117 -3.15 15.89 7.69
CA ASN A 117 -2.59 16.60 8.86
C ASN A 117 -3.17 16.18 10.20
N GLU A 118 -4.38 15.64 10.20
CA GLU A 118 -5.09 15.26 11.42
C GLU A 118 -5.23 13.76 11.52
N CYS A 119 -5.21 13.23 12.74
CA CYS A 119 -5.34 11.81 13.01
C CYS A 119 -6.70 11.56 13.67
N TYR A 120 -7.71 11.24 12.86
CA TYR A 120 -9.07 11.02 13.33
C TYR A 120 -9.28 9.59 13.82
N ARG A 121 -10.41 9.32 14.47
CA ARG A 121 -10.78 7.98 14.93
C ARG A 121 -10.79 6.96 13.77
N ARG A 122 -11.40 7.32 12.63
CA ARG A 122 -11.43 6.46 11.43
C ARG A 122 -10.04 6.19 10.88
N SER A 123 -9.13 7.16 10.99
CA SER A 123 -7.75 7.04 10.51
C SER A 123 -6.93 6.12 11.40
N LYS A 124 -7.16 6.18 12.71
CA LYS A 124 -6.56 5.24 13.67
C LYS A 124 -7.05 3.82 13.43
N ARG A 125 -8.34 3.66 13.09
CA ARG A 125 -8.91 2.37 12.71
C ARG A 125 -8.27 1.84 11.44
N PHE A 126 -8.10 2.69 10.42
CA PHE A 126 -7.39 2.33 9.19
C PHE A 126 -5.98 1.80 9.51
N ALA A 127 -5.22 2.54 10.33
CA ALA A 127 -3.87 2.14 10.72
C ALA A 127 -3.86 0.77 11.43
N ARG A 128 -4.80 0.54 12.35
CA ARG A 128 -4.91 -0.76 13.03
C ARG A 128 -5.20 -1.91 12.06
N ILE A 129 -6.10 -1.68 11.11
CA ILE A 129 -6.45 -2.70 10.10
C ILE A 129 -5.24 -3.02 9.22
N VAL A 130 -4.55 -2.00 8.72
CA VAL A 130 -3.35 -2.18 7.90
C VAL A 130 -2.28 -2.95 8.67
N LEU A 131 -2.01 -2.57 9.92
CA LEU A 131 -0.98 -3.23 10.72
C LEU A 131 -1.36 -4.66 11.12
N SER A 132 -2.63 -4.93 11.37
CA SER A 132 -3.11 -6.29 11.65
C SER A 132 -2.88 -7.21 10.45
N ARG A 133 -3.24 -6.75 9.25
CA ARG A 133 -2.99 -7.47 8.01
C ARG A 133 -1.50 -7.64 7.74
N ALA A 134 -0.70 -6.60 7.98
CA ALA A 134 0.74 -6.67 7.82
C ALA A 134 1.37 -7.72 8.72
N ARG A 135 0.95 -7.80 9.97
CA ARG A 135 1.43 -8.85 10.90
C ARG A 135 1.06 -10.24 10.42
N GLU A 136 -0.15 -10.41 9.88
CA GLU A 136 -0.57 -11.69 9.29
C GLU A 136 0.34 -12.08 8.12
N LEU A 137 0.66 -11.14 7.24
CA LEU A 137 1.57 -11.39 6.12
C LEU A 137 2.98 -11.75 6.59
N ALA A 138 3.49 -11.04 7.59
CA ALA A 138 4.81 -11.33 8.14
C ALA A 138 4.88 -12.75 8.73
N ARG A 139 3.81 -13.21 9.37
CA ARG A 139 3.72 -14.59 9.87
C ARG A 139 3.67 -15.62 8.73
N ALA A 140 2.93 -15.30 7.67
CA ALA A 140 2.75 -16.19 6.52
C ALA A 140 4.08 -16.47 5.80
N GLN A 141 4.96 -15.48 5.67
CA GLN A 141 6.25 -15.66 5.01
C GLN A 141 7.31 -16.30 5.91
N GLY A 142 7.14 -16.28 7.22
CA GLY A 142 8.04 -16.89 8.18
C GLY A 142 7.63 -18.30 8.59
N GLY A 143 6.45 -18.69 8.20
CA GLY A 143 5.91 -19.99 8.49
C GLY A 143 6.17 -20.98 7.40
#